data_ac6211a735f41bb3fcb0db39f1aeacf6
#
_entry.id   ac6211a735f41bb3fcb0db39f1aeacf6
#
_cell.length_a   1.000
_cell.length_b   1.000
_cell.length_c   1.000
_cell.angle_alpha   90.00
_cell.angle_beta   90.00
_cell.angle_gamma   90.00
#
_symmetry.space_group_name_H-M   'P 1'
#
loop_
_entity.id
_entity.type
_entity.pdbx_description
1 polymer ?
#
loop_
_entity_poly.entity_id
_entity_poly.type
_entity_poly.pdbx_seq_one_letter_code
_entity_poly.pdbx_strand_id
1 'polypeptide(L)'
;YFLDARAVDHTLDYISAHTPAGSSIVFDYVRPEVVDGSTQNPVMQSMMEFCVEIGEPYRFGLEPQQVERFLNQHGFQDVVNLTVEECLDKYLTQSHGPRNPMPEYGIAWASVA
;
A
#
# COMPACT_ATOMS: atom_id res chain seq x y z
N TYR A 1 -5.92 0.67 -2.56
CA TYR A 1 -6.82 0.88 -1.41
C TYR A 1 -8.25 1.27 -1.79
N PHE A 2 -8.53 1.67 -3.01
CA PHE A 2 -9.91 1.96 -3.49
C PHE A 2 -10.72 0.70 -3.82
N LEU A 3 -10.06 -0.42 -4.10
CA LEU A 3 -10.70 -1.71 -4.33
C LEU A 3 -10.97 -2.42 -3.00
N ASP A 4 -12.01 -3.25 -2.96
CA ASP A 4 -12.22 -4.14 -1.82
C ASP A 4 -11.26 -5.34 -1.84
N ALA A 5 -11.19 -6.11 -0.75
CA ALA A 5 -10.26 -7.22 -0.61
C ALA A 5 -10.40 -8.26 -1.72
N ARG A 6 -11.62 -8.57 -2.12
CA ARG A 6 -11.89 -9.55 -3.20
C ARG A 6 -11.37 -9.07 -4.55
N ALA A 7 -11.55 -7.79 -4.87
CA ALA A 7 -11.07 -7.20 -6.10
C ALA A 7 -9.54 -7.14 -6.13
N VAL A 8 -8.90 -6.85 -4.98
CA VAL A 8 -7.44 -6.89 -4.85
C VAL A 8 -6.92 -8.31 -5.10
N ASP A 9 -7.50 -9.32 -4.44
CA ASP A 9 -7.13 -10.73 -4.63
C ASP A 9 -7.21 -11.13 -6.10
N HIS A 10 -8.34 -10.87 -6.76
CA HIS A 10 -8.54 -11.18 -8.18
C HIS A 10 -7.53 -10.47 -9.09
N THR A 11 -7.21 -9.21 -8.79
CA THR A 11 -6.25 -8.44 -9.59
C THR A 11 -4.85 -9.05 -9.49
N LEU A 12 -4.40 -9.35 -8.28
CA LEU A 12 -3.07 -9.94 -8.06
C LEU A 12 -2.97 -11.34 -8.65
N ASP A 13 -3.98 -12.18 -8.44
CA ASP A 13 -4.02 -13.53 -9.02
C ASP A 13 -4.00 -13.48 -10.56
N TYR A 14 -4.76 -12.56 -11.15
CA TYR A 14 -4.76 -12.37 -12.60
C TYR A 14 -3.39 -11.96 -13.14
N ILE A 15 -2.75 -10.99 -12.50
CA ILE A 15 -1.42 -10.52 -12.90
C ILE A 15 -0.41 -11.66 -12.83
N SER A 16 -0.34 -12.37 -11.70
CA SER A 16 0.63 -13.45 -11.53
C SER A 16 0.40 -14.62 -12.49
N ALA A 17 -0.86 -14.91 -12.85
CA ALA A 17 -1.22 -15.99 -13.77
C ALA A 17 -0.99 -15.66 -15.25
N HIS A 18 -1.01 -14.38 -15.64
CA HIS A 18 -1.01 -13.95 -17.03
C HIS A 18 0.21 -13.13 -17.44
N THR A 19 1.19 -12.96 -16.55
CA THR A 19 2.44 -12.28 -16.89
C THR A 19 3.62 -13.23 -16.75
N PRO A 20 4.69 -13.06 -17.56
CA PRO A 20 5.87 -13.90 -17.45
C PRO A 20 6.55 -13.84 -16.08
N ALA A 21 7.15 -14.95 -15.65
CA ALA A 21 7.99 -14.99 -14.46
C ALA A 21 9.08 -13.90 -14.55
N GLY A 22 9.34 -13.23 -13.45
CA GLY A 22 10.28 -12.12 -13.40
C GLY A 22 9.69 -10.76 -13.73
N SER A 23 8.42 -10.68 -14.22
CA SER A 23 7.70 -9.42 -14.32
C SER A 23 7.52 -8.79 -12.92
N SER A 24 7.53 -7.47 -12.83
CA SER A 24 7.45 -6.79 -11.55
C SER A 24 6.15 -5.99 -11.40
N ILE A 25 5.69 -5.89 -10.16
CA ILE A 25 4.65 -4.94 -9.76
C ILE A 25 5.20 -3.96 -8.73
N VAL A 26 4.65 -2.76 -8.76
CA VAL A 26 4.87 -1.74 -7.72
C VAL A 26 3.52 -1.15 -7.37
N PHE A 27 3.23 -1.02 -6.10
CA PHE A 27 2.00 -0.37 -5.64
C PHE A 27 2.20 0.27 -4.27
N ASP A 28 1.40 1.28 -3.99
CA ASP A 28 1.28 1.85 -2.65
C ASP A 28 0.09 1.21 -1.91
N TYR A 29 0.16 1.24 -0.60
CA TYR A 29 -0.89 0.73 0.27
C TYR A 29 -0.99 1.58 1.53
N VAL A 30 -2.09 1.42 2.26
CA VAL A 30 -2.31 2.04 3.56
C VAL A 30 -2.49 0.98 4.63
N ARG A 31 -2.23 1.36 5.87
CA ARG A 31 -2.50 0.49 7.02
C ARG A 31 -4.01 0.35 7.26
N PRO A 32 -4.47 -0.78 7.83
CA PRO A 32 -5.90 -1.02 8.09
C PRO A 32 -6.58 0.04 8.95
N GLU A 33 -5.86 0.67 9.88
CA GLU A 33 -6.40 1.73 10.74
C GLU A 33 -6.88 2.96 9.97
N VAL A 34 -6.37 3.17 8.76
CA VAL A 34 -6.86 4.22 7.87
C VAL A 34 -8.24 3.84 7.31
N VAL A 35 -8.37 2.58 6.90
CA VAL A 35 -9.60 2.06 6.27
C VAL A 35 -10.75 1.96 7.27
N ASP A 36 -10.46 1.49 8.50
CA ASP A 36 -11.49 1.32 9.54
C ASP A 36 -11.78 2.59 10.36
N GLY A 37 -11.00 3.67 10.11
CA GLY A 37 -11.19 4.95 10.80
C GLY A 37 -10.55 5.04 12.18
N SER A 38 -9.80 4.03 12.62
CA SER A 38 -9.16 4.03 13.94
C SER A 38 -7.86 4.82 14.02
N THR A 39 -7.36 5.33 12.89
CA THR A 39 -6.16 6.17 12.87
C THR A 39 -6.30 7.40 13.76
N GLN A 40 -5.25 7.73 14.51
CA GLN A 40 -5.18 8.93 15.34
C GLN A 40 -4.61 10.14 14.59
N ASN A 41 -4.19 9.96 13.34
CA ASN A 41 -3.61 11.01 12.51
C ASN A 41 -4.70 11.95 11.96
N PRO A 42 -4.75 13.24 12.38
CA PRO A 42 -5.79 14.17 11.93
C PRO A 42 -5.78 14.40 10.41
N VAL A 43 -4.61 14.35 9.77
CA VAL A 43 -4.47 14.50 8.32
C VAL A 43 -5.16 13.34 7.60
N MET A 44 -4.95 12.12 8.08
CA MET A 44 -5.60 10.94 7.51
C MET A 44 -7.09 10.93 7.79
N GLN A 45 -7.52 11.35 8.98
CA GLN A 45 -8.94 11.49 9.30
C GLN A 45 -9.65 12.44 8.32
N SER A 46 -9.08 13.62 8.09
CA SER A 46 -9.62 14.59 7.13
C SER A 46 -9.63 14.05 5.69
N MET A 47 -8.58 13.34 5.30
CA MET A 47 -8.51 12.71 3.98
C MET A 47 -9.61 11.67 3.79
N MET A 48 -9.86 10.85 4.82
CA MET A 48 -10.89 9.81 4.75
C MET A 48 -12.30 10.42 4.70
N GLU A 49 -12.55 11.46 5.44
CA GLU A 49 -13.82 12.20 5.36
C GLU A 49 -14.05 12.75 3.94
N PHE A 50 -13.03 13.34 3.34
CA PHE A 50 -13.09 13.81 1.96
C PHE A 50 -13.36 12.67 0.97
N CYS A 51 -12.67 11.54 1.12
CA CYS A 51 -12.86 10.39 0.23
C CYS A 51 -14.30 9.83 0.31
N VAL A 52 -14.88 9.78 1.50
CA VAL A 52 -16.28 9.37 1.68
C VAL A 52 -17.23 10.37 1.01
N GLU A 53 -16.95 11.68 1.16
CA GLU A 53 -17.78 12.74 0.58
C GLU A 53 -17.83 12.67 -0.95
N ILE A 54 -16.71 12.36 -1.61
CA ILE A 54 -16.65 12.22 -3.08
C ILE A 54 -17.06 10.83 -3.58
N GLY A 55 -17.45 9.90 -2.68
CA GLY A 55 -17.89 8.56 -3.05
C GLY A 55 -16.76 7.57 -3.35
N GLU A 56 -15.52 7.86 -2.96
CA GLU A 56 -14.34 7.02 -3.17
C GLU A 56 -13.65 6.67 -1.85
N PRO A 57 -14.32 5.94 -0.94
CA PRO A 57 -13.70 5.56 0.33
C PRO A 57 -12.60 4.52 0.12
N TYR A 58 -11.60 4.53 1.00
CA TYR A 58 -10.62 3.45 1.05
C TYR A 58 -11.30 2.18 1.59
N ARG A 59 -11.04 1.05 0.94
CA ARG A 59 -11.71 -0.23 1.23
C ARG A 59 -10.77 -1.36 1.61
N PHE A 60 -9.46 -1.20 1.38
CA PHE A 60 -8.47 -2.23 1.60
C PHE A 60 -7.19 -1.65 2.18
N GLY A 61 -6.71 -2.24 3.26
CA GLY A 61 -5.46 -1.91 3.92
C GLY A 61 -4.61 -3.14 4.19
N LEU A 62 -3.30 -2.95 4.32
CA LEU A 62 -2.34 -4.00 4.64
C LEU A 62 -1.48 -3.56 5.82
N GLU A 63 -1.25 -4.47 6.76
CA GLU A 63 -0.21 -4.29 7.77
C GLU A 63 1.16 -4.46 7.11
N PRO A 64 2.12 -3.55 7.35
CA PRO A 64 3.45 -3.66 6.75
C PRO A 64 4.13 -5.01 6.97
N GLN A 65 3.96 -5.60 8.15
CA GLN A 65 4.55 -6.88 8.50
C GLN A 65 3.93 -8.08 7.76
N GLN A 66 2.78 -7.89 7.13
CA GLN A 66 2.05 -8.95 6.41
C GLN A 66 2.19 -8.86 4.89
N VAL A 67 2.78 -7.78 4.36
CA VAL A 67 2.88 -7.52 2.91
C VAL A 67 3.59 -8.64 2.18
N GLU A 68 4.74 -9.09 2.68
CA GLU A 68 5.50 -10.16 2.05
C GLU A 68 4.70 -11.46 1.97
N ARG A 69 4.12 -11.87 3.09
CA ARG A 69 3.27 -13.08 3.14
C ARG A 69 2.08 -12.97 2.20
N PHE A 70 1.43 -11.81 2.19
CA PHE A 70 0.27 -11.55 1.34
C PHE A 70 0.64 -11.69 -0.15
N LEU A 71 1.73 -11.08 -0.58
CA LEU A 71 2.19 -11.15 -1.97
C LEU A 71 2.63 -12.57 -2.35
N ASN A 72 3.33 -13.27 -1.46
CA ASN A 72 3.72 -14.67 -1.70
C ASN A 72 2.50 -15.58 -1.93
N GLN A 73 1.40 -15.34 -1.22
CA GLN A 73 0.16 -16.11 -1.40
C GLN A 73 -0.49 -15.87 -2.79
N HIS A 74 -0.18 -14.74 -3.44
CA HIS A 74 -0.68 -14.38 -4.77
C HIS A 74 0.31 -14.65 -5.91
N GLY A 75 1.36 -15.43 -5.66
CA GLY A 75 2.31 -15.84 -6.70
C GLY A 75 3.42 -14.84 -6.98
N PHE A 76 3.73 -13.96 -6.04
CA PHE A 76 4.84 -13.04 -6.11
C PHE A 76 5.97 -13.43 -5.16
N GLN A 77 7.19 -13.02 -5.50
CA GLN A 77 8.42 -13.26 -4.71
C GLN A 77 9.32 -12.02 -4.72
N ASP A 78 10.47 -12.12 -4.05
CA ASP A 78 11.47 -11.04 -3.99
C ASP A 78 10.88 -9.72 -3.50
N VAL A 79 10.02 -9.78 -2.49
CA VAL A 79 9.26 -8.63 -2.00
C VAL A 79 10.18 -7.59 -1.35
N VAL A 80 10.09 -6.35 -1.81
CA VAL A 80 10.66 -5.18 -1.17
C VAL A 80 9.51 -4.32 -0.67
N ASN A 81 9.49 -4.07 0.63
CA ASN A 81 8.45 -3.28 1.29
C ASN A 81 9.09 -2.13 2.05
N LEU A 82 8.72 -0.91 1.70
CA LEU A 82 9.24 0.31 2.34
C LEU A 82 8.09 1.12 2.91
N THR A 83 8.23 1.51 4.17
CA THR A 83 7.37 2.55 4.75
C THR A 83 7.68 3.88 4.09
N VAL A 84 6.77 4.85 4.20
CA VAL A 84 7.02 6.20 3.68
C VAL A 84 8.25 6.82 4.35
N GLU A 85 8.45 6.61 5.65
CA GLU A 85 9.65 7.08 6.35
C GLU A 85 10.93 6.51 5.76
N GLU A 86 10.96 5.21 5.48
CA GLU A 86 12.10 4.55 4.84
C GLU A 86 12.34 5.09 3.42
N CYS A 87 11.28 5.38 2.66
CA CYS A 87 11.38 6.00 1.34
C CYS A 87 11.96 7.41 1.42
N LEU A 88 11.52 8.22 2.38
CA LEU A 88 12.05 9.55 2.61
C LEU A 88 13.53 9.52 2.96
N ASP A 89 13.93 8.62 3.86
CA ASP A 89 15.32 8.47 4.27
C ASP A 89 16.22 8.03 3.10
N LYS A 90 15.72 7.15 2.24
CA LYS A 90 16.48 6.59 1.12
C LYS A 90 16.59 7.54 -0.08
N TYR A 91 15.52 8.24 -0.41
CA TYR A 91 15.41 8.99 -1.66
C TYR A 91 15.40 10.51 -1.49
N LEU A 92 15.05 11.03 -0.32
CA LEU A 92 14.93 12.45 -0.03
C LEU A 92 15.84 12.89 1.13
N THR A 93 17.07 12.40 1.14
CA THR A 93 18.04 12.64 2.22
C THR A 93 18.41 14.09 2.42
N GLN A 94 18.24 14.95 1.39
CA GLN A 94 18.53 16.38 1.44
C GLN A 94 17.28 17.26 1.48
N SER A 95 16.13 16.66 1.74
CA SER A 95 14.88 17.41 1.85
C SER A 95 14.91 18.35 3.05
N HIS A 96 14.61 19.63 2.80
CA HIS A 96 14.46 20.67 3.82
C HIS A 96 12.96 20.94 4.00
N GLY A 97 12.39 20.49 5.08
CA GLY A 97 10.99 20.71 5.38
C GLY A 97 10.41 19.68 6.33
N PRO A 98 9.13 19.83 6.72
CA PRO A 98 8.49 18.86 7.58
C PRO A 98 8.41 17.50 6.89
N ARG A 99 8.59 16.43 7.67
CA ARG A 99 8.41 15.07 7.20
C ARG A 99 6.96 14.85 6.79
N ASN A 100 6.73 13.81 5.96
CA ASN A 100 5.41 13.44 5.48
C ASN A 100 4.42 13.27 6.65
N PRO A 101 3.27 13.96 6.61
CA PRO A 101 2.24 13.83 7.64
C PRO A 101 1.40 12.55 7.53
N MET A 102 1.67 11.67 6.58
CA MET A 102 0.91 10.45 6.29
C MET A 102 1.79 9.19 6.38
N PRO A 103 2.29 8.83 7.60
CA PRO A 103 3.19 7.68 7.79
C PRO A 103 2.48 6.32 7.60
N GLU A 104 1.17 6.30 7.47
CA GLU A 104 0.36 5.09 7.28
C GLU A 104 0.44 4.51 5.88
N TYR A 105 1.09 5.20 4.93
CA TYR A 105 1.34 4.68 3.58
C TYR A 105 2.63 3.87 3.53
N GLY A 106 2.63 2.89 2.66
CA GLY A 106 3.82 2.11 2.29
C GLY A 106 3.85 1.86 0.79
N ILE A 107 5.02 1.44 0.31
CA ILE A 107 5.23 1.06 -1.10
C ILE A 107 5.80 -0.35 -1.12
N ALA A 108 5.23 -1.20 -1.94
CA ALA A 108 5.72 -2.56 -2.15
C ALA A 108 6.11 -2.78 -3.61
N TRP A 109 7.20 -3.50 -3.80
CA TRP A 109 7.65 -4.03 -5.08
C TRP A 109 7.79 -5.55 -4.95
N ALA A 110 7.41 -6.26 -5.99
CA ALA A 110 7.60 -7.72 -6.03
C ALA A 110 7.72 -8.21 -7.47
N SER A 111 8.34 -9.38 -7.65
CA SER A 111 8.41 -10.07 -8.94
C SER A 111 7.43 -11.23 -9.01
N VAL A 112 6.95 -11.53 -10.21
CA VAL A 112 6.14 -12.74 -10.48
C VAL A 112 7.04 -13.97 -10.36
N ALA A 113 6.60 -14.90 -9.57
CA ALA A 113 7.32 -16.16 -9.34
C ALA A 113 7.38 -17.06 -10.58
#